data_ff0a8ca4397a394cd571a29eff4e71a0
#
_entry.id   ff0a8ca4397a394cd571a29eff4e71a0
#
_cell.length_a   1.000
_cell.length_b   1.000
_cell.length_c   1.000
_cell.angle_alpha   90.00
_cell.angle_beta   90.00
_cell.angle_gamma   90.00
#
_symmetry.space_group_name_H-M   'P 1'
#
loop_
_entity.id
_entity.type
_entity.pdbx_description
1 polymer ?
#
loop_
_entity_poly.entity_id
_entity_poly.type
_entity_poly.pdbx_seq_one_letter_code
_entity_poly.pdbx_strand_id
1 'polypeptide(L)'
;MKHADGWPEVDYLRSIVVNGQPDYGIEGSGPGKSSPGSNLILKSFSKDDPRPLYIVINAGSNTLAQALIDFEAAHTEPELEQVITRLRVFENGAQDNAGAWICARYPQIEWIRSNYQTYCYGGPSWDSNEGREGASERLGPYTWEPYEYSSMGQHHWTLTHIKGDHGFLGKVYPLRQMHHGNIVFLEGGGTIPWLGLVHRGLSDIDQPHWGGWSGRYTRDKIENAWSKHESVKEDEVKYDDFAVYIDTVDHWVDPESGKAYNNTYTPVWRWRRAFFNDFKCRMDWCVEEFENANHNPVAAIDGDTSEKIHYKEVTAGDTFAFSAVGSKDPDGDDISFNCWYYPEAGNYHGNVMI
;
A
#
# COMPACT_ATOMS: atom_id res chain seq x y z
N MET A 1 7.57 -11.53 -21.50
CA MET A 1 7.20 -10.14 -21.29
C MET A 1 8.27 -9.27 -21.90
N LYS A 2 7.91 -8.28 -22.68
CA LYS A 2 8.83 -7.56 -23.57
C LYS A 2 9.36 -6.25 -22.97
N HIS A 3 8.81 -5.82 -21.83
CA HIS A 3 9.11 -4.55 -21.19
C HIS A 3 9.92 -4.68 -19.89
N ALA A 4 10.19 -5.88 -19.42
CA ALA A 4 11.02 -6.14 -18.26
C ALA A 4 11.66 -7.53 -18.32
N ASP A 5 12.90 -7.61 -17.85
CA ASP A 5 13.66 -8.84 -17.72
C ASP A 5 13.64 -9.37 -16.27
N GLY A 6 14.18 -10.56 -16.07
CA GLY A 6 14.39 -11.11 -14.72
C GLY A 6 13.15 -11.71 -14.05
N TRP A 7 12.10 -12.00 -14.79
CA TRP A 7 10.92 -12.64 -14.25
C TRP A 7 11.26 -14.05 -13.72
N PRO A 8 10.79 -14.39 -12.50
CA PRO A 8 10.96 -15.73 -11.98
C PRO A 8 10.24 -16.78 -12.82
N GLU A 9 10.80 -17.99 -12.85
CA GLU A 9 10.19 -19.13 -13.52
C GLU A 9 8.83 -19.50 -12.89
N VAL A 10 7.90 -19.96 -13.72
CA VAL A 10 6.52 -20.29 -13.31
C VAL A 10 6.49 -21.33 -12.19
N ASP A 11 7.36 -22.34 -12.27
CA ASP A 11 7.41 -23.40 -11.25
C ASP A 11 7.95 -22.88 -9.91
N TYR A 12 8.87 -21.91 -9.93
CA TYR A 12 9.27 -21.21 -8.70
C TYR A 12 8.10 -20.44 -8.11
N LEU A 13 7.37 -19.65 -8.92
CA LEU A 13 6.21 -18.89 -8.43
C LEU A 13 5.13 -19.82 -7.84
N ARG A 14 4.85 -20.94 -8.48
CA ARG A 14 3.93 -21.95 -7.93
C ARG A 14 4.41 -22.55 -6.62
N SER A 15 5.70 -22.73 -6.44
CA SER A 15 6.29 -23.34 -5.24
C SER A 15 6.18 -22.46 -3.99
N ILE A 16 5.99 -21.16 -4.15
CA ILE A 16 5.85 -20.20 -3.05
C ILE A 16 4.39 -19.82 -2.74
N VAL A 17 3.43 -20.41 -3.46
CA VAL A 17 2.00 -20.26 -3.16
C VAL A 17 1.57 -21.43 -2.28
N VAL A 18 1.38 -21.19 -0.99
CA VAL A 18 1.11 -22.19 0.02
C VAL A 18 0.03 -21.74 1.00
N ASN A 19 -0.60 -22.68 1.69
CA ASN A 19 -1.63 -22.38 2.69
C ASN A 19 -1.01 -21.87 3.99
N GLY A 20 -1.62 -20.83 4.58
CA GLY A 20 -1.33 -20.33 5.93
C GLY A 20 -2.05 -21.13 7.01
N GLN A 21 -2.28 -20.48 8.17
CA GLN A 21 -3.00 -21.06 9.29
C GLN A 21 -4.47 -21.32 8.95
N PRO A 22 -5.00 -22.51 9.26
CA PRO A 22 -6.38 -22.84 8.94
C PRO A 22 -7.41 -22.25 9.91
N ASP A 23 -6.98 -22.00 11.16
CA ASP A 23 -7.86 -21.53 12.22
C ASP A 23 -7.70 -20.02 12.45
N TYR A 24 -8.74 -19.38 12.98
CA TYR A 24 -8.80 -17.96 13.21
C TYR A 24 -7.83 -17.49 14.33
N GLY A 25 -7.21 -16.36 14.11
CA GLY A 25 -6.54 -15.55 15.13
C GLY A 25 -5.35 -16.21 15.82
N ILE A 26 -5.00 -15.68 16.99
CA ILE A 26 -3.89 -16.19 17.78
C ILE A 26 -4.18 -17.58 18.35
N GLU A 27 -5.42 -17.93 18.60
CA GLU A 27 -5.85 -19.25 19.05
C GLU A 27 -5.55 -20.33 18.01
N GLY A 28 -5.51 -19.93 16.73
CA GLY A 28 -5.08 -20.77 15.61
C GLY A 28 -3.58 -21.00 15.54
N SER A 29 -2.79 -20.35 16.41
CA SER A 29 -1.33 -20.41 16.43
C SER A 29 -0.81 -21.01 17.74
N GLY A 30 0.45 -21.44 17.75
CA GLY A 30 1.08 -21.98 18.96
C GLY A 30 1.94 -23.22 18.68
N PRO A 31 2.50 -23.86 19.74
CA PRO A 31 3.35 -25.02 19.57
C PRO A 31 2.69 -26.15 18.81
N GLY A 32 3.37 -26.66 17.78
CA GLY A 32 2.88 -27.77 16.94
C GLY A 32 1.82 -27.39 15.89
N LYS A 33 1.53 -26.10 15.73
CA LYS A 33 0.54 -25.62 14.73
C LYS A 33 1.19 -25.01 13.49
N SER A 34 2.45 -25.29 13.20
CA SER A 34 3.14 -24.79 12.00
C SER A 34 2.40 -25.17 10.73
N SER A 35 2.31 -24.27 9.78
CA SER A 35 1.71 -24.45 8.47
C SER A 35 2.74 -24.34 7.35
N PRO A 36 2.42 -24.76 6.12
CA PRO A 36 3.29 -24.48 4.98
C PRO A 36 3.62 -22.99 4.82
N GLY A 37 2.65 -22.10 5.10
CA GLY A 37 2.83 -20.64 5.04
C GLY A 37 3.76 -20.12 6.14
N SER A 38 3.57 -20.51 7.40
CA SER A 38 4.48 -20.12 8.48
C SER A 38 5.91 -20.63 8.24
N ASN A 39 6.06 -21.84 7.71
CA ASN A 39 7.36 -22.40 7.34
C ASN A 39 8.03 -21.62 6.18
N LEU A 40 7.25 -21.11 5.23
CA LEU A 40 7.78 -20.26 4.16
C LEU A 40 8.28 -18.92 4.69
N ILE A 41 7.55 -18.33 5.64
CA ILE A 41 7.99 -17.11 6.35
C ILE A 41 9.27 -17.37 7.13
N LEU A 42 9.36 -18.49 7.88
CA LEU A 42 10.58 -18.90 8.60
C LEU A 42 11.80 -18.99 7.69
N LYS A 43 11.65 -19.57 6.49
CA LYS A 43 12.74 -19.59 5.50
C LYS A 43 13.18 -18.19 5.10
N SER A 44 12.27 -17.21 5.09
CA SER A 44 12.60 -15.82 4.78
C SER A 44 13.29 -15.12 5.95
N PHE A 45 12.93 -15.45 7.19
CA PHE A 45 13.62 -14.97 8.39
C PHE A 45 15.09 -15.43 8.42
N SER A 46 15.33 -16.69 8.06
CA SER A 46 16.65 -17.32 8.10
C SER A 46 17.57 -16.96 6.94
N LYS A 47 17.13 -16.12 5.99
CA LYS A 47 18.01 -15.64 4.92
C LYS A 47 19.03 -14.65 5.46
N ASP A 48 20.29 -14.84 5.05
CA ASP A 48 21.35 -13.85 5.25
C ASP A 48 21.17 -12.68 4.26
N ASP A 49 20.20 -11.82 4.56
CA ASP A 49 19.83 -10.66 3.76
C ASP A 49 19.54 -9.49 4.72
N PRO A 50 20.34 -8.42 4.70
CA PRO A 50 20.18 -7.30 5.62
C PRO A 50 18.99 -6.37 5.24
N ARG A 51 18.41 -6.55 4.06
CA ARG A 51 17.29 -5.70 3.60
C ARG A 51 16.06 -5.91 4.47
N PRO A 52 15.20 -4.88 4.60
CA PRO A 52 13.89 -5.04 5.20
C PRO A 52 13.11 -6.18 4.56
N LEU A 53 12.37 -6.92 5.38
CA LEU A 53 11.44 -7.95 4.93
C LEU A 53 10.01 -7.44 5.00
N TYR A 54 9.39 -7.32 3.84
CA TYR A 54 8.00 -6.87 3.73
C TYR A 54 7.02 -7.98 3.93
N ILE A 55 6.04 -7.72 4.78
CA ILE A 55 4.88 -8.57 4.99
C ILE A 55 3.62 -7.76 4.71
N VAL A 56 2.85 -8.16 3.73
CA VAL A 56 1.51 -7.60 3.45
C VAL A 56 0.46 -8.58 3.95
N ILE A 57 -0.41 -8.10 4.82
CA ILE A 57 -1.48 -8.90 5.43
C ILE A 57 -2.82 -8.40 4.90
N ASN A 58 -3.46 -9.21 4.07
CA ASN A 58 -4.76 -8.90 3.46
C ASN A 58 -5.92 -9.69 4.11
N ALA A 59 -5.64 -10.46 5.14
CA ALA A 59 -6.60 -11.22 5.94
C ALA A 59 -6.11 -11.28 7.39
N GLY A 60 -6.09 -12.46 8.02
CA GLY A 60 -5.57 -12.61 9.37
C GLY A 60 -4.04 -12.60 9.45
N SER A 61 -3.54 -12.13 10.58
CA SER A 61 -2.10 -12.06 10.90
C SER A 61 -1.54 -13.36 11.50
N ASN A 62 -2.39 -14.36 11.70
CA ASN A 62 -2.09 -15.60 12.42
C ASN A 62 -0.94 -16.42 11.81
N THR A 63 -0.76 -16.39 10.49
CA THR A 63 0.35 -17.09 9.83
C THR A 63 1.70 -16.45 10.17
N LEU A 64 1.76 -15.13 10.27
CA LEU A 64 2.94 -14.42 10.75
C LEU A 64 3.19 -14.68 12.24
N ALA A 65 2.11 -14.67 13.06
CA ALA A 65 2.21 -14.99 14.49
C ALA A 65 2.80 -16.39 14.69
N GLN A 66 2.34 -17.41 13.94
CA GLN A 66 2.91 -18.75 14.00
C GLN A 66 4.39 -18.79 13.64
N ALA A 67 4.79 -18.07 12.58
CA ALA A 67 6.20 -18.03 12.20
C ALA A 67 7.08 -17.38 13.28
N LEU A 68 6.60 -16.33 13.94
CA LEU A 68 7.31 -15.69 15.05
C LEU A 68 7.41 -16.60 16.27
N ILE A 69 6.32 -17.30 16.63
CA ILE A 69 6.31 -18.27 17.73
C ILE A 69 7.33 -19.40 17.49
N ASP A 70 7.32 -19.96 16.28
CA ASP A 70 8.23 -21.04 15.92
C ASP A 70 9.70 -20.58 15.86
N PHE A 71 9.94 -19.34 15.38
CA PHE A 71 11.28 -18.77 15.33
C PHE A 71 11.82 -18.50 16.74
N GLU A 72 11.03 -17.86 17.60
CA GLU A 72 11.41 -17.58 18.99
C GLU A 72 11.72 -18.88 19.76
N ALA A 73 10.96 -19.94 19.55
CA ALA A 73 11.18 -21.22 20.21
C ALA A 73 12.48 -21.94 19.79
N ALA A 74 13.03 -21.61 18.63
CA ALA A 74 14.18 -22.30 18.03
C ALA A 74 15.49 -21.46 18.02
N HIS A 75 15.41 -20.17 18.32
CA HIS A 75 16.53 -19.24 18.18
C HIS A 75 16.77 -18.41 19.44
N THR A 76 17.93 -17.79 19.51
CA THR A 76 18.30 -16.89 20.60
C THR A 76 17.60 -15.54 20.49
N GLU A 77 17.54 -14.81 21.60
CA GLU A 77 16.96 -13.46 21.65
C GLU A 77 17.65 -12.49 20.65
N PRO A 78 19.01 -12.45 20.51
CA PRO A 78 19.63 -11.61 19.48
C PRO A 78 19.27 -11.98 18.05
N GLU A 79 19.07 -13.25 17.73
CA GLU A 79 18.64 -13.68 16.40
C GLU A 79 17.19 -13.26 16.13
N LEU A 80 16.32 -13.38 17.14
CA LEU A 80 14.95 -12.89 17.07
C LEU A 80 14.90 -11.38 16.87
N GLU A 81 15.69 -10.61 17.59
CA GLU A 81 15.76 -9.16 17.46
C GLU A 81 16.22 -8.72 16.05
N GLN A 82 17.17 -9.42 15.45
CA GLN A 82 17.58 -9.19 14.06
C GLN A 82 16.43 -9.38 13.07
N VAL A 83 15.58 -10.38 13.28
CA VAL A 83 14.39 -10.59 12.44
C VAL A 83 13.38 -9.46 12.66
N ILE A 84 13.02 -9.18 13.91
CA ILE A 84 12.00 -8.19 14.28
C ILE A 84 12.32 -6.81 13.72
N THR A 85 13.56 -6.37 13.84
CA THR A 85 13.99 -5.04 13.37
C THR A 85 13.99 -4.90 11.85
N ARG A 86 14.03 -6.02 11.12
CA ARG A 86 13.91 -6.05 9.65
C ARG A 86 12.48 -6.07 9.15
N LEU A 87 11.51 -6.41 9.99
CA LEU A 87 10.12 -6.54 9.55
C LEU A 87 9.50 -5.18 9.28
N ARG A 88 8.84 -5.09 8.12
CA ARG A 88 7.96 -3.99 7.72
C ARG A 88 6.61 -4.60 7.39
N VAL A 89 5.64 -4.42 8.26
CA VAL A 89 4.32 -5.05 8.12
C VAL A 89 3.30 -4.02 7.73
N PHE A 90 2.55 -4.31 6.69
CA PHE A 90 1.38 -3.55 6.30
C PHE A 90 0.13 -4.42 6.43
N GLU A 91 -0.69 -4.12 7.40
CA GLU A 91 -1.91 -4.84 7.73
C GLU A 91 -3.14 -4.12 7.18
N ASN A 92 -3.88 -4.82 6.34
CA ASN A 92 -5.11 -4.33 5.75
C ASN A 92 -6.29 -4.56 6.70
N GLY A 93 -6.52 -3.60 7.59
CA GLY A 93 -7.72 -3.51 8.41
C GLY A 93 -7.82 -4.49 9.58
N ALA A 94 -6.72 -5.08 10.05
CA ALA A 94 -6.72 -6.01 11.19
C ALA A 94 -7.91 -6.99 11.19
N GLN A 95 -7.83 -8.03 10.38
CA GLN A 95 -8.95 -8.95 10.15
C GLN A 95 -8.97 -10.15 11.11
N ASP A 96 -8.01 -10.24 12.03
CA ASP A 96 -8.03 -11.13 13.18
C ASP A 96 -7.32 -10.49 14.39
N ASN A 97 -7.29 -11.17 15.53
CA ASN A 97 -6.67 -10.68 16.77
C ASN A 97 -5.15 -10.99 16.87
N ALA A 98 -4.58 -11.75 15.95
CA ALA A 98 -3.17 -12.12 16.01
C ALA A 98 -2.25 -10.92 15.78
N GLY A 99 -2.68 -9.93 14.99
CA GLY A 99 -1.92 -8.70 14.79
C GLY A 99 -1.72 -7.90 16.07
N ALA A 100 -2.75 -7.79 16.91
CA ALA A 100 -2.64 -7.15 18.22
C ALA A 100 -1.66 -7.90 19.16
N TRP A 101 -1.74 -9.23 19.16
CA TRP A 101 -0.80 -10.05 19.90
C TRP A 101 0.66 -9.83 19.46
N ILE A 102 0.91 -9.78 18.14
CA ILE A 102 2.24 -9.53 17.60
C ILE A 102 2.75 -8.15 18.03
N CYS A 103 1.94 -7.10 17.85
CA CYS A 103 2.33 -5.73 18.17
C CYS A 103 2.62 -5.52 19.67
N ALA A 104 1.84 -6.16 20.56
CA ALA A 104 2.08 -6.09 21.98
C ALA A 104 3.35 -6.84 22.41
N ARG A 105 3.64 -7.97 21.78
CA ARG A 105 4.81 -8.79 22.10
C ARG A 105 6.11 -8.28 21.48
N TYR A 106 6.03 -7.72 20.27
CA TYR A 106 7.17 -7.24 19.50
C TYR A 106 6.97 -5.79 19.03
N PRO A 107 6.94 -4.83 19.98
CA PRO A 107 6.62 -3.43 19.68
C PRO A 107 7.67 -2.71 18.80
N GLN A 108 8.79 -3.36 18.54
CA GLN A 108 9.86 -2.87 17.65
C GLN A 108 9.54 -3.07 16.17
N ILE A 109 8.58 -3.93 15.83
CA ILE A 109 8.18 -4.14 14.43
C ILE A 109 7.57 -2.85 13.88
N GLU A 110 8.05 -2.41 12.73
CA GLU A 110 7.43 -1.33 11.98
C GLU A 110 6.11 -1.84 11.37
N TRP A 111 5.01 -1.43 11.99
CA TRP A 111 3.67 -1.93 11.68
C TRP A 111 2.74 -0.82 11.25
N ILE A 112 2.21 -0.92 10.02
CA ILE A 112 1.14 -0.07 9.53
C ILE A 112 -0.18 -0.86 9.64
N ARG A 113 -1.16 -0.26 10.30
CA ARG A 113 -2.54 -0.75 10.36
C ARG A 113 -3.45 0.23 9.67
N SER A 114 -3.76 -0.04 8.41
CA SER A 114 -4.66 0.80 7.64
C SER A 114 -6.10 0.26 7.70
N ASN A 115 -7.01 1.10 8.19
CA ASN A 115 -8.43 0.79 8.23
C ASN A 115 -9.23 1.45 7.10
N TYR A 116 -8.67 2.49 6.49
CA TYR A 116 -9.36 3.30 5.48
C TYR A 116 -8.56 3.43 4.18
N GLN A 117 -7.30 3.81 4.25
CA GLN A 117 -6.48 4.13 3.07
C GLN A 117 -6.25 2.92 2.18
N THR A 118 -6.11 1.71 2.74
CA THR A 118 -5.91 0.50 1.94
C THR A 118 -7.04 0.24 0.95
N TYR A 119 -8.18 0.79 1.19
CA TYR A 119 -9.33 0.59 0.33
C TYR A 119 -9.53 1.68 -0.73
N CYS A 120 -8.74 2.73 -0.70
CA CYS A 120 -8.90 3.88 -1.60
C CYS A 120 -8.41 3.64 -3.02
N TYR A 121 -7.86 2.46 -3.32
CA TYR A 121 -7.37 2.13 -4.66
C TYR A 121 -8.49 2.11 -5.69
N GLY A 122 -9.47 1.27 -5.51
CA GLY A 122 -10.67 1.22 -6.34
C GLY A 122 -11.80 2.06 -5.75
N GLY A 123 -12.96 1.94 -6.31
CA GLY A 123 -14.16 2.50 -5.75
C GLY A 123 -15.04 3.21 -6.73
N PRO A 124 -16.35 3.15 -6.50
CA PRO A 124 -17.32 3.74 -7.39
C PRO A 124 -17.32 5.26 -7.26
N SER A 125 -17.64 5.94 -8.36
CA SER A 125 -18.25 7.26 -8.29
C SER A 125 -19.74 7.05 -8.07
N TRP A 126 -20.30 7.62 -7.02
CA TRP A 126 -21.74 7.58 -6.85
C TRP A 126 -22.36 8.92 -7.17
N ASP A 127 -23.41 8.85 -7.90
CA ASP A 127 -24.31 10.00 -8.08
C ASP A 127 -25.40 10.02 -7.01
N SER A 128 -25.52 8.93 -6.23
CA SER A 128 -26.57 8.76 -5.26
C SER A 128 -26.06 8.30 -3.90
N ASN A 129 -26.82 8.59 -2.86
CA ASN A 129 -26.62 8.08 -1.51
C ASN A 129 -27.05 6.62 -1.35
N GLU A 130 -27.52 5.98 -2.41
CA GLU A 130 -27.91 4.57 -2.38
C GLU A 130 -26.70 3.71 -2.05
N GLY A 131 -26.79 2.96 -0.97
CA GLY A 131 -25.71 2.11 -0.46
C GLY A 131 -24.83 2.77 0.60
N ARG A 132 -25.00 4.07 0.88
CA ARG A 132 -24.34 4.72 2.01
C ARG A 132 -25.03 4.44 3.34
N GLU A 133 -26.38 4.33 3.33
CA GLU A 133 -27.12 3.95 4.52
C GLU A 133 -26.86 2.47 4.83
N GLY A 134 -26.15 2.19 5.89
CA GLY A 134 -25.83 0.84 6.33
C GLY A 134 -24.53 0.25 5.81
N ALA A 135 -23.88 0.83 4.82
CA ALA A 135 -22.45 0.65 4.62
C ALA A 135 -21.80 1.40 5.76
N SER A 136 -21.65 0.73 6.83
CA SER A 136 -21.30 1.35 8.08
C SER A 136 -19.91 1.96 8.01
N GLU A 137 -19.67 2.96 8.83
CA GLU A 137 -18.33 3.41 9.19
C GLU A 137 -17.40 2.23 9.54
N ARG A 138 -17.97 1.07 9.86
CA ARG A 138 -17.32 -0.18 10.17
C ARG A 138 -16.68 -0.89 8.97
N LEU A 139 -17.22 -0.69 7.77
CA LEU A 139 -16.73 -1.35 6.55
C LEU A 139 -15.74 -0.47 5.76
N GLY A 140 -15.31 0.63 6.36
CA GLY A 140 -14.37 1.54 5.70
C GLY A 140 -14.92 2.02 4.35
N PRO A 141 -14.23 1.77 3.27
CA PRO A 141 -14.45 2.43 1.98
C PRO A 141 -15.75 2.12 1.25
N TYR A 142 -16.57 1.25 1.74
CA TYR A 142 -17.92 1.12 1.19
C TYR A 142 -18.82 2.30 1.57
N THR A 143 -18.36 3.18 2.45
CA THR A 143 -19.00 4.44 2.84
C THR A 143 -18.45 5.64 2.09
N TRP A 144 -17.75 5.43 0.99
CA TRP A 144 -16.93 6.45 0.36
C TRP A 144 -17.66 7.68 -0.10
N GLU A 145 -17.00 8.80 0.12
CA GLU A 145 -17.26 9.93 -0.75
C GLU A 145 -16.78 9.58 -2.17
N PRO A 146 -17.63 9.86 -3.18
CA PRO A 146 -17.29 9.53 -4.54
C PRO A 146 -16.01 10.26 -4.97
N TYR A 147 -15.20 9.56 -5.72
CA TYR A 147 -14.08 10.14 -6.44
C TYR A 147 -14.64 10.93 -7.63
N GLU A 148 -15.12 12.13 -7.38
CA GLU A 148 -15.96 12.88 -8.29
C GLU A 148 -15.22 13.47 -9.50
N TYR A 149 -13.91 13.66 -9.42
CA TYR A 149 -13.14 14.34 -10.45
C TYR A 149 -12.46 13.41 -11.47
N SER A 150 -12.63 12.10 -11.35
CA SER A 150 -12.05 11.16 -12.30
C SER A 150 -12.89 9.91 -12.45
N SER A 151 -13.09 9.49 -13.69
CA SER A 151 -13.67 8.19 -14.02
C SER A 151 -12.68 7.04 -13.96
N MET A 152 -11.42 7.31 -13.68
CA MET A 152 -10.39 6.27 -13.58
C MET A 152 -10.72 5.25 -12.51
N GLY A 153 -10.58 3.97 -12.82
CA GLY A 153 -10.96 2.86 -11.94
C GLY A 153 -12.48 2.57 -11.89
N GLN A 154 -13.30 3.38 -12.53
CA GLN A 154 -14.74 3.16 -12.62
C GLN A 154 -15.10 2.20 -13.75
N HIS A 155 -16.38 1.80 -13.81
CA HIS A 155 -16.86 0.76 -14.70
C HIS A 155 -16.32 0.87 -16.14
N HIS A 156 -16.62 1.96 -16.82
CA HIS A 156 -16.27 2.11 -18.24
C HIS A 156 -14.76 2.16 -18.46
N TRP A 157 -14.07 2.93 -17.65
CA TRP A 157 -12.62 3.04 -17.70
C TRP A 157 -11.96 1.68 -17.46
N THR A 158 -12.42 0.93 -16.46
CA THR A 158 -11.87 -0.38 -16.10
C THR A 158 -12.09 -1.42 -17.19
N LEU A 159 -13.28 -1.42 -17.82
CA LEU A 159 -13.56 -2.31 -18.94
C LEU A 159 -12.69 -2.00 -20.14
N THR A 160 -12.44 -0.72 -20.43
CA THR A 160 -11.66 -0.28 -21.59
C THR A 160 -10.16 -0.48 -21.39
N HIS A 161 -9.64 -0.04 -20.22
CA HIS A 161 -8.19 0.09 -20.03
C HIS A 161 -7.54 -1.05 -19.26
N ILE A 162 -8.32 -1.91 -18.62
CA ILE A 162 -7.80 -3.02 -17.83
C ILE A 162 -8.22 -4.36 -18.40
N LYS A 163 -9.51 -4.53 -18.72
CA LYS A 163 -10.04 -5.82 -19.16
C LYS A 163 -10.07 -6.01 -20.67
N GLY A 164 -10.48 -4.98 -21.39
CA GLY A 164 -10.61 -5.04 -22.84
C GLY A 164 -9.25 -5.13 -23.52
N ASP A 165 -9.09 -6.09 -24.42
CA ASP A 165 -7.92 -6.27 -25.30
C ASP A 165 -6.55 -6.43 -24.59
N HIS A 166 -6.53 -6.61 -23.26
CA HIS A 166 -5.32 -6.78 -22.46
C HIS A 166 -4.96 -8.26 -22.17
N GLY A 167 -5.29 -9.14 -23.11
CA GLY A 167 -4.86 -10.53 -23.12
C GLY A 167 -5.38 -11.34 -21.91
N PHE A 168 -4.58 -12.30 -21.45
CA PHE A 168 -4.99 -13.18 -20.37
C PHE A 168 -5.15 -12.43 -19.03
N LEU A 169 -4.24 -11.52 -18.70
CA LEU A 169 -4.31 -10.78 -17.43
C LEU A 169 -5.54 -9.88 -17.37
N GLY A 170 -5.85 -9.17 -18.44
CA GLY A 170 -7.09 -8.39 -18.53
C GLY A 170 -8.33 -9.25 -18.36
N LYS A 171 -8.36 -10.42 -19.02
CA LYS A 171 -9.48 -11.36 -18.94
C LYS A 171 -9.74 -11.86 -17.51
N VAL A 172 -8.69 -12.20 -16.78
CA VAL A 172 -8.81 -12.75 -15.41
C VAL A 172 -8.87 -11.70 -14.32
N TYR A 173 -8.58 -10.43 -14.63
CA TYR A 173 -8.59 -9.37 -13.62
C TYR A 173 -9.98 -9.27 -12.98
N PRO A 174 -10.10 -9.33 -11.64
CA PRO A 174 -11.39 -9.30 -10.96
C PRO A 174 -12.02 -7.91 -11.01
N LEU A 175 -13.33 -7.89 -11.14
CA LEU A 175 -14.14 -6.70 -10.95
C LEU A 175 -15.03 -6.88 -9.74
N ARG A 176 -15.21 -5.84 -8.98
CA ARG A 176 -16.14 -5.83 -7.88
C ARG A 176 -17.47 -5.24 -8.31
N GLN A 177 -18.53 -5.92 -7.97
CA GLN A 177 -19.90 -5.46 -8.21
C GLN A 177 -20.55 -5.09 -6.88
N MET A 178 -21.17 -3.93 -6.81
CA MET A 178 -21.90 -3.51 -5.61
C MET A 178 -23.21 -4.26 -5.44
N HIS A 179 -23.65 -4.40 -4.18
CA HIS A 179 -24.84 -5.17 -3.81
C HIS A 179 -26.15 -4.71 -4.46
N HIS A 180 -26.22 -3.48 -4.90
CA HIS A 180 -27.47 -2.87 -5.41
C HIS A 180 -27.49 -2.62 -6.90
N GLY A 181 -26.67 -3.30 -7.69
CA GLY A 181 -26.80 -3.16 -9.10
C GLY A 181 -25.54 -3.27 -9.91
N ASN A 182 -25.55 -2.60 -11.03
CA ASN A 182 -24.63 -2.79 -12.13
C ASN A 182 -23.35 -1.95 -12.02
N ILE A 183 -23.03 -1.43 -10.84
CA ILE A 183 -21.79 -0.65 -10.67
C ILE A 183 -20.64 -1.63 -10.51
N VAL A 184 -19.81 -1.65 -11.51
CA VAL A 184 -18.57 -2.45 -11.56
C VAL A 184 -17.40 -1.50 -11.42
N PHE A 185 -16.45 -1.85 -10.60
CA PHE A 185 -15.22 -1.06 -10.44
C PHE A 185 -14.01 -1.96 -10.25
N LEU A 186 -12.85 -1.35 -10.34
CA LEU A 186 -11.58 -2.02 -10.17
C LEU A 186 -11.49 -2.61 -8.75
N GLU A 187 -11.30 -3.92 -8.66
CA GLU A 187 -11.01 -4.56 -7.38
C GLU A 187 -9.53 -4.39 -7.04
N GLY A 188 -9.22 -3.97 -5.84
CA GLY A 188 -7.84 -3.73 -5.50
C GLY A 188 -7.55 -3.43 -4.03
N GLY A 189 -8.39 -3.91 -3.09
CA GLY A 189 -8.22 -3.63 -1.66
C GLY A 189 -6.82 -3.91 -1.11
N GLY A 190 -6.16 -4.97 -1.56
CA GLY A 190 -4.78 -5.29 -1.18
C GLY A 190 -3.69 -4.58 -2.00
N THR A 191 -4.05 -3.68 -2.91
CA THR A 191 -3.09 -3.03 -3.82
C THR A 191 -2.31 -1.91 -3.15
N ILE A 192 -2.93 -1.14 -2.26
CA ILE A 192 -2.31 0.02 -1.61
C ILE A 192 -0.98 -0.35 -0.92
N PRO A 193 -0.86 -1.44 -0.14
CA PRO A 193 0.42 -1.83 0.43
C PRO A 193 1.51 -2.06 -0.62
N TRP A 194 1.15 -2.64 -1.76
CA TRP A 194 2.10 -2.89 -2.85
C TRP A 194 2.54 -1.63 -3.56
N LEU A 195 1.69 -0.60 -3.63
CA LEU A 195 2.04 0.68 -4.24
C LEU A 195 3.19 1.39 -3.51
N GLY A 196 3.36 1.14 -2.22
CA GLY A 196 4.51 1.62 -1.44
C GLY A 196 5.84 0.99 -1.85
N LEU A 197 5.80 -0.14 -2.56
CA LEU A 197 6.98 -0.84 -3.08
C LEU A 197 7.29 -0.47 -4.53
N VAL A 198 6.42 0.26 -5.20
CA VAL A 198 6.67 0.77 -6.54
C VAL A 198 7.63 1.95 -6.42
N HIS A 199 8.87 1.72 -6.83
CA HIS A 199 9.93 2.72 -6.74
C HIS A 199 9.67 3.86 -7.74
N ARG A 200 9.42 5.06 -7.23
CA ARG A 200 9.12 6.28 -8.00
C ARG A 200 9.63 7.55 -7.30
N GLY A 201 10.51 7.40 -6.32
CA GLY A 201 11.00 8.52 -5.52
C GLY A 201 9.98 9.21 -4.61
N LEU A 202 8.75 8.68 -4.52
CA LEU A 202 7.66 9.32 -3.76
C LEU A 202 7.46 8.74 -2.37
N SER A 203 7.93 7.55 -2.08
CA SER A 203 7.72 6.90 -0.80
C SER A 203 9.00 6.28 -0.29
N ASP A 204 9.15 6.32 1.01
CA ASP A 204 10.18 5.58 1.74
C ASP A 204 9.47 4.65 2.72
N ILE A 205 9.84 3.39 2.62
CA ILE A 205 9.24 2.33 3.41
C ILE A 205 9.56 2.41 4.89
N ASP A 206 10.69 3.03 5.23
CA ASP A 206 11.10 3.28 6.60
C ASP A 206 10.51 4.60 7.14
N GLN A 207 9.76 5.34 6.30
CA GLN A 207 9.14 6.62 6.63
C GLN A 207 7.65 6.67 6.23
N PRO A 208 6.77 5.85 6.83
CA PRO A 208 5.36 5.81 6.45
C PRO A 208 4.63 7.15 6.58
N HIS A 209 5.19 8.09 7.39
CA HIS A 209 4.63 9.41 7.60
C HIS A 209 4.94 10.41 6.47
N TRP A 210 5.85 10.09 5.55
CA TRP A 210 6.12 10.95 4.40
C TRP A 210 5.08 10.84 3.30
N GLY A 211 4.33 9.76 3.27
CA GLY A 211 3.30 9.54 2.27
C GLY A 211 3.85 9.01 0.96
N GLY A 212 2.96 8.89 0.00
CA GLY A 212 3.20 8.32 -1.33
C GLY A 212 1.96 7.60 -1.85
N TRP A 213 2.12 6.79 -2.89
CA TRP A 213 0.99 6.07 -3.48
C TRP A 213 0.30 5.10 -2.52
N SER A 214 1.01 4.60 -1.52
CA SER A 214 0.46 3.73 -0.48
C SER A 214 -0.25 4.49 0.66
N GLY A 215 -0.42 5.79 0.54
CA GLY A 215 -1.00 6.61 1.59
C GLY A 215 0.02 7.21 2.55
N ARG A 216 -0.46 7.80 3.66
CA ARG A 216 0.36 8.41 4.71
C ARG A 216 -0.17 8.00 6.07
N TYR A 217 0.75 7.71 7.00
CA TYR A 217 0.44 7.13 8.29
C TYR A 217 1.19 7.86 9.41
N THR A 218 0.55 7.99 10.57
CA THR A 218 1.17 8.54 11.76
C THR A 218 1.28 7.47 12.84
N ARG A 219 2.39 7.46 13.59
CA ARG A 219 2.57 6.53 14.68
C ARG A 219 1.77 6.99 15.91
N ASP A 220 0.89 6.16 16.39
CA ASP A 220 0.06 6.44 17.54
C ASP A 220 -0.15 5.18 18.40
N LYS A 221 -0.50 5.40 19.68
CA LYS A 221 -0.89 4.33 20.56
C LYS A 221 -2.31 3.91 20.29
N ILE A 222 -2.53 2.59 20.29
CA ILE A 222 -3.84 2.00 20.16
C ILE A 222 -4.20 1.30 21.46
N GLU A 223 -5.23 1.81 22.13
CA GLU A 223 -5.83 1.14 23.28
C GLU A 223 -6.79 0.05 22.79
N ASN A 224 -6.50 -1.21 23.04
CA ASN A 224 -7.37 -2.37 22.74
C ASN A 224 -7.95 -2.42 21.33
N ALA A 225 -7.51 -1.57 20.42
CA ALA A 225 -8.09 -1.48 19.09
C ALA A 225 -7.37 -2.43 18.14
N TRP A 226 -7.74 -3.65 18.14
CA TRP A 226 -7.22 -4.59 17.17
C TRP A 226 -8.04 -4.58 15.88
N SER A 227 -9.30 -4.17 15.88
CA SER A 227 -10.01 -3.90 14.64
C SER A 227 -11.26 -3.05 14.81
N LYS A 228 -11.60 -2.29 13.76
CA LYS A 228 -12.93 -1.73 13.53
C LYS A 228 -13.69 -2.49 12.44
N HIS A 229 -13.16 -3.60 11.96
CA HIS A 229 -13.77 -4.38 10.89
C HIS A 229 -14.84 -5.31 11.45
N GLU A 230 -16.02 -5.34 10.84
CA GLU A 230 -17.17 -6.15 11.33
C GLU A 230 -16.89 -7.65 11.42
N SER A 231 -16.03 -8.17 10.57
CA SER A 231 -15.72 -9.60 10.55
C SER A 231 -14.85 -10.04 11.72
N VAL A 232 -14.25 -9.11 12.44
CA VAL A 232 -13.39 -9.41 13.58
C VAL A 232 -14.22 -9.47 14.83
N LYS A 233 -14.18 -10.61 15.50
CA LYS A 233 -14.82 -10.76 16.81
C LYS A 233 -14.02 -9.98 17.84
N GLU A 234 -14.71 -9.30 18.74
CA GLU A 234 -14.07 -8.72 19.91
C GLU A 234 -13.29 -9.83 20.64
N ASP A 235 -12.03 -9.55 20.90
CA ASP A 235 -11.21 -10.39 21.72
C ASP A 235 -11.47 -10.06 23.19
N GLU A 236 -11.71 -11.07 24.01
CA GLU A 236 -11.81 -10.90 25.46
C GLU A 236 -10.43 -10.64 26.08
N VAL A 237 -9.36 -10.99 25.37
CA VAL A 237 -7.98 -10.76 25.82
C VAL A 237 -7.58 -9.33 25.54
N LYS A 238 -7.23 -8.62 26.59
CA LYS A 238 -6.64 -7.29 26.50
C LYS A 238 -5.14 -7.40 26.46
N TYR A 239 -4.56 -6.80 25.44
CA TYR A 239 -3.11 -6.64 25.33
C TYR A 239 -2.67 -5.31 25.91
N ASP A 240 -1.40 -5.23 26.32
CA ASP A 240 -0.78 -3.96 26.68
C ASP A 240 -0.84 -2.98 25.50
N ASP A 241 -0.85 -1.69 25.80
CA ASP A 241 -0.83 -0.65 24.80
C ASP A 241 0.39 -0.80 23.89
N PHE A 242 0.17 -0.71 22.59
CA PHE A 242 1.23 -0.71 21.59
C PHE A 242 1.06 0.46 20.62
N ALA A 243 2.15 0.86 19.99
CA ALA A 243 2.15 1.92 18.99
C ALA A 243 2.36 1.34 17.58
N VAL A 244 1.48 1.71 16.67
CA VAL A 244 1.54 1.35 15.25
C VAL A 244 1.32 2.60 14.39
N TYR A 245 1.62 2.51 13.11
CA TYR A 245 1.24 3.53 12.16
C TYR A 245 -0.22 3.35 11.76
N ILE A 246 -1.01 4.40 11.89
CA ILE A 246 -2.45 4.43 11.56
C ILE A 246 -2.74 5.48 10.50
N ASP A 247 -3.88 5.33 9.83
CA ASP A 247 -4.35 6.28 8.82
C ASP A 247 -4.38 7.71 9.35
N THR A 248 -3.80 8.64 8.62
CA THR A 248 -3.82 10.07 8.94
C THR A 248 -4.61 10.86 7.90
N VAL A 249 -4.79 12.15 8.14
CA VAL A 249 -5.54 13.07 7.30
C VAL A 249 -4.60 13.96 6.52
N ASP A 250 -4.86 14.14 5.23
CA ASP A 250 -4.25 15.18 4.41
C ASP A 250 -5.28 16.25 4.04
N HIS A 251 -4.77 17.45 3.83
CA HIS A 251 -5.50 18.51 3.16
C HIS A 251 -4.97 18.70 1.73
N TRP A 252 -5.84 18.54 0.74
CA TRP A 252 -5.43 18.64 -0.66
C TRP A 252 -6.51 19.33 -1.50
N VAL A 253 -6.08 20.23 -2.35
CA VAL A 253 -6.94 20.85 -3.37
C VAL A 253 -6.60 20.18 -4.69
N ASP A 254 -7.59 19.53 -5.29
CA ASP A 254 -7.41 18.94 -6.61
C ASP A 254 -7.15 20.04 -7.65
N PRO A 255 -6.02 20.04 -8.36
CA PRO A 255 -5.64 21.10 -9.27
C PRO A 255 -6.54 21.22 -10.50
N GLU A 256 -7.31 20.17 -10.84
CA GLU A 256 -8.18 20.21 -12.02
C GLU A 256 -9.60 20.68 -11.69
N SER A 257 -10.18 20.18 -10.62
CA SER A 257 -11.53 20.54 -10.22
C SER A 257 -11.57 21.76 -9.29
N GLY A 258 -10.46 22.09 -8.63
CA GLY A 258 -10.39 23.09 -7.57
C GLY A 258 -11.08 22.65 -6.26
N LYS A 259 -11.56 21.41 -6.16
CA LYS A 259 -12.24 20.89 -4.98
C LYS A 259 -11.22 20.55 -3.88
N ALA A 260 -11.51 20.98 -2.66
CA ALA A 260 -10.70 20.70 -1.49
C ALA A 260 -11.18 19.40 -0.79
N TYR A 261 -10.25 18.59 -0.38
CA TYR A 261 -10.46 17.37 0.40
C TYR A 261 -9.66 17.45 1.68
N ASN A 262 -10.23 16.99 2.79
CA ASN A 262 -9.61 16.99 4.11
C ASN A 262 -10.13 15.79 4.90
N ASN A 263 -9.60 14.60 4.62
CA ASN A 263 -10.03 13.36 5.24
C ASN A 263 -8.95 12.29 5.18
N THR A 264 -9.22 11.12 5.75
CA THR A 264 -8.30 9.98 5.80
C THR A 264 -8.09 9.30 4.44
N TYR A 265 -8.90 9.58 3.43
CA TYR A 265 -8.73 9.04 2.08
C TYR A 265 -7.82 9.90 1.21
N THR A 266 -7.73 11.18 1.52
CA THR A 266 -6.96 12.17 0.77
C THR A 266 -5.48 11.78 0.56
N PRO A 267 -4.77 11.19 1.55
CA PRO A 267 -3.38 10.74 1.36
C PRO A 267 -3.18 9.76 0.20
N VAL A 268 -4.21 9.03 -0.19
CA VAL A 268 -4.20 8.14 -1.37
C VAL A 268 -4.82 8.83 -2.58
N TRP A 269 -5.93 9.52 -2.42
CA TRP A 269 -6.67 10.13 -3.53
C TRP A 269 -5.84 11.10 -4.35
N ARG A 270 -4.99 11.89 -3.71
CA ARG A 270 -4.10 12.84 -4.39
C ARG A 270 -3.15 12.21 -5.43
N TRP A 271 -2.88 10.90 -5.30
CA TRP A 271 -2.00 10.16 -6.20
C TRP A 271 -2.75 9.31 -7.21
N ARG A 272 -4.04 9.22 -7.11
CA ARG A 272 -4.86 8.24 -7.82
C ARG A 272 -4.70 8.31 -9.33
N ARG A 273 -4.58 9.50 -9.88
CA ARG A 273 -4.29 9.69 -11.29
C ARG A 273 -2.98 9.08 -11.73
N ALA A 274 -1.94 9.28 -10.92
CA ALA A 274 -0.60 8.80 -11.22
C ALA A 274 -0.58 7.26 -11.24
N PHE A 275 -1.05 6.62 -10.18
CA PHE A 275 -0.98 5.16 -10.14
C PHE A 275 -1.97 4.45 -11.07
N PHE A 276 -3.10 5.06 -11.42
CA PHE A 276 -3.97 4.48 -12.44
C PHE A 276 -3.40 4.61 -13.84
N ASN A 277 -2.75 5.71 -14.17
CA ASN A 277 -2.02 5.83 -15.44
C ASN A 277 -0.87 4.80 -15.52
N ASP A 278 -0.10 4.65 -14.46
CA ASP A 278 0.95 3.62 -14.39
C ASP A 278 0.35 2.21 -14.55
N PHE A 279 -0.78 1.92 -13.90
CA PHE A 279 -1.45 0.64 -14.06
C PHE A 279 -1.95 0.40 -15.48
N LYS A 280 -2.58 1.41 -16.09
CA LYS A 280 -3.00 1.33 -17.49
C LYS A 280 -1.81 1.01 -18.41
N CYS A 281 -0.72 1.76 -18.29
CA CYS A 281 0.49 1.49 -19.07
C CYS A 281 1.00 0.05 -18.91
N ARG A 282 1.03 -0.46 -17.67
CA ARG A 282 1.44 -1.85 -17.40
C ARG A 282 0.50 -2.88 -18.02
N MET A 283 -0.78 -2.59 -18.14
CA MET A 283 -1.73 -3.46 -18.86
C MET A 283 -1.48 -3.42 -20.36
N ASP A 284 -1.22 -2.24 -20.94
CA ASP A 284 -0.82 -2.09 -22.33
C ASP A 284 0.48 -2.88 -22.61
N TRP A 285 1.46 -2.85 -21.71
CA TRP A 285 2.71 -3.62 -21.83
C TRP A 285 2.50 -5.15 -21.84
N CYS A 286 1.37 -5.64 -21.39
CA CYS A 286 1.07 -7.07 -21.46
C CYS A 286 0.77 -7.56 -22.88
N VAL A 287 0.41 -6.68 -23.79
CA VAL A 287 -0.05 -7.01 -25.13
C VAL A 287 0.70 -6.29 -26.25
N GLU A 288 1.25 -5.11 -25.97
CA GLU A 288 1.99 -4.30 -26.95
C GLU A 288 3.49 -4.65 -26.97
N GLU A 289 4.12 -4.41 -28.12
CA GLU A 289 5.58 -4.38 -28.21
C GLU A 289 6.13 -3.11 -27.55
N PHE A 290 7.40 -3.12 -27.16
CA PHE A 290 8.02 -1.97 -26.49
C PHE A 290 7.87 -0.68 -27.30
N GLU A 291 8.09 -0.73 -28.60
CA GLU A 291 8.06 0.43 -29.49
C GLU A 291 6.67 1.03 -29.71
N ASN A 292 5.62 0.33 -29.32
CA ASN A 292 4.22 0.76 -29.49
C ASN A 292 3.52 1.13 -28.17
N ALA A 293 4.16 0.83 -27.05
CA ALA A 293 3.60 1.11 -25.74
C ALA A 293 4.16 2.42 -25.19
N ASN A 294 3.37 3.11 -24.37
CA ASN A 294 3.81 4.28 -23.65
C ASN A 294 4.56 3.88 -22.37
N HIS A 295 5.67 4.55 -22.08
CA HIS A 295 6.49 4.33 -20.89
C HIS A 295 6.51 5.57 -20.00
N ASN A 296 6.81 5.35 -18.74
CA ASN A 296 6.93 6.45 -17.77
C ASN A 296 8.16 7.29 -18.09
N PRO A 297 8.07 8.63 -17.94
CA PRO A 297 9.23 9.47 -18.07
C PRO A 297 10.28 9.13 -16.98
N VAL A 298 11.53 9.29 -17.34
CA VAL A 298 12.66 9.16 -16.42
C VAL A 298 12.96 10.54 -15.83
N ALA A 299 12.61 10.72 -14.57
CA ALA A 299 12.91 11.96 -13.85
C ALA A 299 14.39 12.05 -13.50
N ALA A 300 14.94 13.26 -13.56
CA ALA A 300 16.26 13.57 -13.03
C ALA A 300 16.17 14.69 -11.99
N ILE A 301 16.92 14.57 -10.90
CA ILE A 301 17.11 15.64 -9.92
C ILE A 301 18.61 15.88 -9.80
N ASP A 302 19.06 17.09 -10.17
CA ASP A 302 20.47 17.46 -10.20
C ASP A 302 21.35 16.43 -10.99
N GLY A 303 20.78 15.85 -12.06
CA GLY A 303 21.41 14.87 -12.93
C GLY A 303 21.28 13.41 -12.46
N ASP A 304 20.78 13.15 -11.28
CA ASP A 304 20.53 11.78 -10.77
C ASP A 304 19.16 11.27 -11.25
N THR A 305 19.16 10.12 -11.92
CA THR A 305 17.96 9.42 -12.44
C THR A 305 17.64 8.16 -11.64
N SER A 306 18.23 7.96 -10.48
CA SER A 306 18.10 6.72 -9.68
C SER A 306 16.77 6.60 -8.93
N GLU A 307 15.90 7.61 -9.01
CA GLU A 307 14.64 7.73 -8.25
C GLU A 307 14.84 7.69 -6.71
N LYS A 308 16.05 7.95 -6.23
CA LYS A 308 16.35 8.02 -4.79
C LYS A 308 15.82 9.33 -4.21
N ILE A 309 15.52 9.29 -2.91
CA ILE A 309 15.19 10.48 -2.15
C ILE A 309 16.47 11.31 -1.95
N HIS A 310 16.39 12.59 -2.31
CA HIS A 310 17.49 13.54 -2.14
C HIS A 310 17.30 14.32 -0.85
N TYR A 311 18.32 14.30 0.01
CA TYR A 311 18.35 15.05 1.26
C TYR A 311 19.16 16.32 1.07
N LYS A 312 18.63 17.45 1.56
CA LYS A 312 19.31 18.73 1.54
C LYS A 312 19.10 19.46 2.86
N GLU A 313 20.20 19.81 3.51
CA GLU A 313 20.18 20.65 4.71
C GLU A 313 20.12 22.12 4.30
N VAL A 314 19.17 22.84 4.87
CA VAL A 314 18.96 24.27 4.61
C VAL A 314 18.63 24.99 5.90
N THR A 315 19.04 26.27 6.01
CA THR A 315 18.63 27.13 7.14
C THR A 315 17.33 27.85 6.81
N ALA A 316 16.48 28.06 7.78
CA ALA A 316 15.25 28.80 7.58
C ALA A 316 15.54 30.21 7.02
N GLY A 317 14.91 30.55 5.91
CA GLY A 317 15.15 31.79 5.16
C GLY A 317 16.10 31.66 3.98
N ASP A 318 16.79 30.52 3.83
CA ASP A 318 17.63 30.26 2.66
C ASP A 318 16.79 29.93 1.43
N THR A 319 17.37 30.21 0.27
CA THR A 319 16.85 29.75 -1.02
C THR A 319 17.70 28.56 -1.50
N PHE A 320 17.05 27.51 -1.93
CA PHE A 320 17.70 26.37 -2.58
C PHE A 320 17.04 26.09 -3.92
N ALA A 321 17.76 25.38 -4.79
CA ALA A 321 17.27 25.00 -6.10
C ALA A 321 17.53 23.51 -6.35
N PHE A 322 16.66 22.90 -7.14
CA PHE A 322 16.87 21.62 -7.80
C PHE A 322 16.80 21.83 -9.30
N SER A 323 17.54 21.01 -10.04
CA SER A 323 17.53 20.99 -11.49
C SER A 323 16.86 19.73 -12.00
N ALA A 324 15.88 19.87 -12.88
CA ALA A 324 15.27 18.75 -13.59
C ALA A 324 15.96 18.45 -14.94
N VAL A 325 17.08 19.08 -15.22
CA VAL A 325 17.87 18.84 -16.44
C VAL A 325 18.37 17.40 -16.46
N GLY A 326 18.14 16.70 -17.59
CA GLY A 326 18.43 15.29 -17.77
C GLY A 326 17.18 14.40 -17.67
N SER A 327 16.06 14.93 -17.21
CA SER A 327 14.77 14.21 -17.33
C SER A 327 14.40 14.01 -18.81
N LYS A 328 13.87 12.86 -19.14
CA LYS A 328 13.48 12.52 -20.52
C LYS A 328 12.34 11.54 -20.53
N ASP A 329 11.58 11.57 -21.60
CA ASP A 329 10.63 10.52 -21.91
C ASP A 329 11.26 9.47 -22.85
N PRO A 330 11.13 8.17 -22.58
CA PRO A 330 11.69 7.11 -23.45
C PRO A 330 11.08 7.07 -24.85
N ASP A 331 9.83 7.47 -24.97
CA ASP A 331 9.06 7.42 -26.23
C ASP A 331 9.17 8.73 -27.01
N GLY A 332 9.81 9.73 -26.41
CA GLY A 332 10.03 11.05 -27.01
C GLY A 332 8.87 12.02 -26.82
N ASP A 333 7.98 11.72 -25.89
CA ASP A 333 6.85 12.60 -25.56
C ASP A 333 7.30 13.87 -24.84
N ASP A 334 6.51 14.92 -24.97
CA ASP A 334 6.73 16.16 -24.24
C ASP A 334 6.50 15.97 -22.74
N ILE A 335 7.47 16.40 -21.93
CA ILE A 335 7.38 16.32 -20.47
C ILE A 335 7.08 17.67 -19.85
N SER A 336 6.28 17.67 -18.80
CA SER A 336 6.04 18.82 -17.96
C SER A 336 6.51 18.55 -16.53
N PHE A 337 6.84 19.62 -15.81
CA PHE A 337 7.33 19.50 -14.44
C PHE A 337 6.33 20.16 -13.50
N ASN A 338 6.04 19.49 -12.39
CA ASN A 338 5.25 20.02 -11.30
C ASN A 338 6.05 19.90 -10.01
N CYS A 339 6.27 21.01 -9.33
CA CYS A 339 6.92 21.06 -8.04
C CYS A 339 5.91 21.50 -6.99
N TRP A 340 5.85 20.81 -5.88
CA TRP A 340 4.95 21.16 -4.79
C TRP A 340 5.59 20.89 -3.42
N TYR A 341 5.13 21.60 -2.42
CA TYR A 341 5.44 21.35 -1.03
C TYR A 341 4.39 20.42 -0.42
N TYR A 342 4.84 19.46 0.38
CA TYR A 342 3.97 18.52 1.09
C TYR A 342 4.05 18.76 2.60
N PRO A 343 3.29 19.73 3.13
CA PRO A 343 3.43 20.17 4.52
C PRO A 343 3.06 19.07 5.52
N GLU A 344 2.10 18.21 5.18
CA GLU A 344 1.63 17.15 6.07
C GLU A 344 2.68 16.03 6.30
N ALA A 345 3.61 15.88 5.38
CA ALA A 345 4.71 14.93 5.50
C ALA A 345 5.83 15.41 6.43
N GLY A 346 5.85 16.69 6.74
CA GLY A 346 6.89 17.36 7.53
C GLY A 346 6.42 17.91 8.88
N ASN A 347 7.35 18.47 9.61
CA ASN A 347 7.10 19.17 10.88
C ASN A 347 7.44 20.66 10.83
N TYR A 348 7.76 21.19 9.65
CA TYR A 348 8.03 22.60 9.46
C TYR A 348 6.72 23.38 9.28
N HIS A 349 6.45 24.33 10.19
CA HIS A 349 5.23 25.14 10.19
C HIS A 349 5.38 26.52 9.51
N GLY A 350 6.53 26.77 8.91
CA GLY A 350 6.77 28.00 8.16
C GLY A 350 6.24 27.93 6.72
N ASN A 351 6.32 29.09 6.03
CA ASN A 351 5.94 29.15 4.62
C ASN A 351 7.09 28.67 3.75
N VAL A 352 6.80 27.80 2.80
CA VAL A 352 7.68 27.42 1.70
C VAL A 352 7.12 28.04 0.43
N MET A 353 7.93 28.84 -0.25
CA MET A 353 7.59 29.38 -1.57
C MET A 353 8.29 28.53 -2.63
N ILE A 354 7.53 28.06 -3.60
CA ILE A 354 7.99 27.26 -4.72
C ILE A 354 7.92 28.08 -5.99
#